data_b8dcdb900c545beb1bd373403a3e36e4
#
_entry.id   b8dcdb900c545beb1bd373403a3e36e4
#
_cell.length_a   1.000
_cell.length_b   1.000
_cell.length_c   1.000
_cell.angle_alpha   90.00
_cell.angle_beta   90.00
_cell.angle_gamma   90.00
#
_symmetry.space_group_name_H-M   'P 1'
#
loop_
_entity.id
_entity.type
_entity.pdbx_description
1 polymer ?
#
loop_
_entity_poly.entity_id
_entity_poly.type
_entity_poly.pdbx_seq_one_letter_code
_entity_poly.pdbx_strand_id
1 'polypeptide(L)'
;MTSDLQSGDRAPDVVLATSDGGTLTLAQLRGRPLVLYFYPKDDTPGCTTEAKDFSALKAAFDMVGVDIIGVSKNSAAQHAKFAAKHDLTIGLATDADDGVCAAFGTWVEKSLYGRKYMGIDRATFLIDAEGRIARIWRKVKVPGHAQQVLEAAETLARG
;
A
#
# COMPACT_ATOMS: atom_id res chain seq x y z
N MET A 1 -10.04 -18.37 4.20
CA MET A 1 -11.05 -17.43 4.63
C MET A 1 -10.58 -16.02 4.31
N THR A 2 -11.36 -15.29 3.55
CA THR A 2 -11.05 -13.91 3.24
C THR A 2 -11.29 -13.06 4.47
N SER A 3 -10.37 -12.14 4.75
CA SER A 3 -10.60 -11.22 5.84
C SER A 3 -11.45 -10.06 5.33
N ASP A 4 -12.59 -9.86 5.97
CA ASP A 4 -13.49 -8.75 5.67
C ASP A 4 -13.14 -7.58 6.57
N LEU A 5 -11.94 -7.01 6.34
CA LEU A 5 -11.50 -5.86 7.12
C LEU A 5 -12.39 -4.66 6.83
N GLN A 6 -12.69 -3.92 7.88
CA GLN A 6 -13.54 -2.73 7.82
C GLN A 6 -12.87 -1.59 8.57
N SER A 7 -13.33 -0.37 8.28
CA SER A 7 -12.90 0.80 9.05
C SER A 7 -13.20 0.58 10.53
N GLY A 8 -12.25 0.89 11.38
CA GLY A 8 -12.32 0.67 12.83
C GLY A 8 -11.64 -0.62 13.28
N ASP A 9 -11.43 -1.57 12.38
CA ASP A 9 -10.75 -2.80 12.74
C ASP A 9 -9.27 -2.53 12.97
N ARG A 10 -8.64 -3.35 13.83
CA ARG A 10 -7.19 -3.32 13.98
C ARG A 10 -6.56 -3.88 12.71
N ALA A 11 -5.57 -3.15 12.17
CA ALA A 11 -4.83 -3.65 11.02
C ALA A 11 -4.05 -4.92 11.40
N PRO A 12 -4.03 -5.94 10.54
CA PRO A 12 -3.24 -7.15 10.82
C PRO A 12 -1.77 -6.80 11.04
N ASP A 13 -1.15 -7.42 12.04
CA ASP A 13 0.27 -7.21 12.30
C ASP A 13 1.07 -8.15 11.40
N VAL A 14 1.58 -7.64 10.32
CA VAL A 14 2.29 -8.39 9.30
C VAL A 14 3.74 -7.94 9.21
N VAL A 15 4.59 -8.80 8.64
CA VAL A 15 5.99 -8.49 8.40
C VAL A 15 6.18 -8.13 6.93
N LEU A 16 6.73 -6.96 6.69
CA LEU A 16 7.04 -6.46 5.35
C LEU A 16 8.53 -6.62 5.09
N ALA A 17 8.89 -7.15 3.92
CA ALA A 17 10.30 -7.17 3.48
C ALA A 17 10.57 -5.85 2.76
N THR A 18 11.54 -5.09 3.24
CA THR A 18 11.85 -3.77 2.69
C THR A 18 12.83 -3.85 1.54
N SER A 19 12.89 -2.79 0.71
CA SER A 19 13.75 -2.77 -0.48
C SER A 19 15.24 -2.72 -0.16
N ASP A 20 15.61 -2.41 1.08
CA ASP A 20 17.00 -2.42 1.52
C ASP A 20 17.46 -3.78 2.07
N GLY A 21 16.62 -4.81 1.96
CA GLY A 21 16.93 -6.16 2.42
C GLY A 21 16.55 -6.44 3.88
N GLY A 22 15.94 -5.47 4.57
CA GLY A 22 15.50 -5.64 5.95
C GLY A 22 14.04 -6.10 6.04
N THR A 23 13.52 -6.07 7.25
CA THR A 23 12.12 -6.35 7.52
C THR A 23 11.54 -5.28 8.44
N LEU A 24 10.21 -5.12 8.39
CA LEU A 24 9.50 -4.13 9.15
C LEU A 24 8.11 -4.67 9.49
N THR A 25 7.72 -4.60 10.76
CA THR A 25 6.36 -5.01 11.14
C THR A 25 5.45 -3.79 11.23
N LEU A 26 4.14 -4.01 11.05
CA LEU A 26 3.21 -2.90 11.21
C LEU A 26 3.18 -2.39 12.64
N ALA A 27 3.42 -3.27 13.63
CA ALA A 27 3.52 -2.85 15.03
C ALA A 27 4.63 -1.83 15.25
N GLN A 28 5.75 -1.96 14.52
CA GLN A 28 6.87 -1.02 14.62
C GLN A 28 6.54 0.35 14.04
N LEU A 29 5.53 0.41 13.17
CA LEU A 29 5.14 1.66 12.51
C LEU A 29 4.07 2.44 13.29
N ARG A 30 3.57 1.88 14.39
CA ARG A 30 2.60 2.59 15.24
C ARG A 30 3.24 3.85 15.82
N GLY A 31 2.40 4.85 16.09
CA GLY A 31 2.83 6.16 16.52
C GLY A 31 2.69 7.22 15.43
N ARG A 32 2.56 6.79 14.18
CA ARG A 32 2.28 7.67 13.04
C ARG A 32 1.24 7.00 12.14
N PRO A 33 0.33 7.76 11.55
CA PRO A 33 -0.57 7.19 10.53
C PRO A 33 0.23 6.69 9.33
N LEU A 34 -0.31 5.67 8.67
CA LEU A 34 0.34 4.99 7.54
C LEU A 34 -0.65 4.81 6.41
N VAL A 35 -0.23 5.14 5.20
CA VAL A 35 -0.91 4.72 3.97
C VAL A 35 -0.20 3.45 3.50
N LEU A 36 -0.91 2.33 3.51
CA LEU A 36 -0.42 1.06 3.01
C LEU A 36 -1.23 0.72 1.77
N TYR A 37 -0.60 0.76 0.60
CA TYR A 37 -1.34 0.46 -0.63
C TYR A 37 -0.75 -0.77 -1.32
N PHE A 38 -1.64 -1.55 -1.92
CA PHE A 38 -1.30 -2.80 -2.61
C PHE A 38 -1.46 -2.60 -4.10
N TYR A 39 -0.51 -3.09 -4.89
CA TYR A 39 -0.52 -2.96 -6.34
C TYR A 39 0.04 -4.22 -6.99
N PRO A 40 -0.42 -4.54 -8.22
CA PRO A 40 -0.09 -5.84 -8.83
C PRO A 40 1.38 -6.04 -9.19
N LYS A 41 2.05 -5.05 -9.78
CA LYS A 41 3.40 -5.28 -10.29
C LYS A 41 4.15 -3.99 -10.58
N ASP A 42 5.44 -3.96 -10.18
CA ASP A 42 6.34 -2.85 -10.48
C ASP A 42 6.44 -2.60 -11.98
N ASP A 43 6.59 -1.32 -12.33
CA ASP A 43 6.90 -0.86 -13.69
C ASP A 43 5.84 -1.23 -14.73
N THR A 44 4.60 -1.46 -14.30
CA THR A 44 3.44 -1.51 -15.20
C THR A 44 2.79 -0.12 -15.25
N PRO A 45 2.06 0.22 -16.34
CA PRO A 45 1.56 1.61 -16.50
C PRO A 45 0.75 2.15 -15.33
N GLY A 46 -0.27 1.41 -14.87
CA GLY A 46 -1.11 1.85 -13.76
C GLY A 46 -0.37 1.94 -12.44
N CYS A 47 0.48 0.95 -12.15
CA CYS A 47 1.26 0.94 -10.91
C CYS A 47 2.32 2.04 -10.90
N THR A 48 2.91 2.33 -12.06
CA THR A 48 3.87 3.42 -12.19
C THR A 48 3.19 4.77 -11.94
N THR A 49 2.03 5.00 -12.55
CA THR A 49 1.27 6.24 -12.36
C THR A 49 0.88 6.41 -10.89
N GLU A 50 0.37 5.36 -10.25
CA GLU A 50 -0.01 5.40 -8.84
C GLU A 50 1.17 5.76 -7.94
N ALA A 51 2.31 5.11 -8.15
CA ALA A 51 3.52 5.37 -7.35
C ALA A 51 4.03 6.80 -7.56
N LYS A 52 3.99 7.30 -8.79
CA LYS A 52 4.40 8.67 -9.11
C LYS A 52 3.44 9.68 -8.51
N ASP A 53 2.15 9.40 -8.52
CA ASP A 53 1.14 10.28 -7.92
C ASP A 53 1.37 10.41 -6.42
N PHE A 54 1.57 9.29 -5.71
CA PHE A 54 1.88 9.33 -4.29
C PHE A 54 3.20 10.04 -4.02
N SER A 55 4.23 9.78 -4.83
CA SER A 55 5.53 10.45 -4.68
C SER A 55 5.42 11.96 -4.88
N ALA A 56 4.61 12.40 -5.84
CA ALA A 56 4.38 13.83 -6.08
C ALA A 56 3.70 14.51 -4.89
N LEU A 57 2.89 13.77 -4.13
CA LEU A 57 2.18 14.29 -2.96
C LEU A 57 2.92 14.00 -1.66
N LYS A 58 4.11 13.40 -1.71
CA LYS A 58 4.84 12.95 -0.51
C LYS A 58 5.07 14.08 0.49
N ALA A 59 5.45 15.26 0.01
CA ALA A 59 5.67 16.42 0.89
C ALA A 59 4.40 16.78 1.65
N ALA A 60 3.24 16.73 1.01
CA ALA A 60 1.96 17.03 1.65
C ALA A 60 1.60 15.97 2.71
N PHE A 61 1.87 14.69 2.42
CA PHE A 61 1.69 13.63 3.41
C PHE A 61 2.65 13.81 4.60
N ASP A 62 3.90 14.19 4.33
CA ASP A 62 4.88 14.44 5.40
C ASP A 62 4.42 15.58 6.31
N MET A 63 3.79 16.62 5.76
CA MET A 63 3.29 17.74 6.56
C MET A 63 2.24 17.33 7.57
N VAL A 64 1.49 16.28 7.29
CA VAL A 64 0.48 15.76 8.24
C VAL A 64 0.98 14.52 8.98
N GLY A 65 2.26 14.18 8.84
CA GLY A 65 2.89 13.11 9.59
C GLY A 65 2.50 11.70 9.16
N VAL A 66 2.15 11.52 7.88
CA VAL A 66 1.66 10.24 7.36
C VAL A 66 2.72 9.61 6.46
N ASP A 67 3.09 8.36 6.77
CA ASP A 67 4.01 7.59 5.94
C ASP A 67 3.26 6.85 4.83
N ILE A 68 3.96 6.52 3.74
CA ILE A 68 3.39 5.81 2.60
C ILE A 68 4.27 4.60 2.26
N ILE A 69 3.67 3.42 2.18
CA ILE A 69 4.36 2.20 1.76
C ILE A 69 3.49 1.48 0.72
N GLY A 70 4.08 1.19 -0.44
CA GLY A 70 3.46 0.35 -1.46
C GLY A 70 3.93 -1.09 -1.31
N VAL A 71 3.02 -2.03 -1.50
CA VAL A 71 3.30 -3.47 -1.35
C VAL A 71 2.93 -4.22 -2.62
N SER A 72 3.86 -5.03 -3.10
CA SER A 72 3.61 -5.98 -4.18
C SER A 72 4.42 -7.24 -3.93
N LYS A 73 4.38 -8.18 -4.87
CA LYS A 73 5.14 -9.42 -4.77
C LYS A 73 6.53 -9.33 -5.43
N ASN A 74 6.87 -8.17 -5.98
CA ASN A 74 8.17 -7.97 -6.59
C ASN A 74 9.29 -8.05 -5.55
N SER A 75 10.47 -8.46 -5.99
CA SER A 75 11.63 -8.58 -5.10
C SER A 75 12.15 -7.22 -4.65
N ALA A 76 12.97 -7.21 -3.61
CA ALA A 76 13.64 -5.99 -3.15
C ALA A 76 14.46 -5.36 -4.28
N ALA A 77 15.14 -6.17 -5.08
CA ALA A 77 15.94 -5.67 -6.21
C ALA A 77 15.07 -5.01 -7.27
N GLN A 78 13.91 -5.61 -7.57
CA GLN A 78 12.95 -5.02 -8.53
C GLN A 78 12.39 -3.72 -8.02
N HIS A 79 12.04 -3.65 -6.73
CA HIS A 79 11.57 -2.41 -6.09
C HIS A 79 12.62 -1.31 -6.16
N ALA A 80 13.88 -1.64 -5.91
CA ALA A 80 14.97 -0.67 -5.97
C ALA A 80 15.13 -0.11 -7.39
N LYS A 81 15.04 -0.96 -8.41
CA LYS A 81 15.07 -0.52 -9.81
C LYS A 81 13.91 0.37 -10.16
N PHE A 82 12.71 -0.02 -9.74
CA PHE A 82 11.48 0.73 -9.99
C PHE A 82 11.57 2.12 -9.37
N ALA A 83 11.97 2.19 -8.11
CA ALA A 83 12.11 3.46 -7.40
C ALA A 83 13.14 4.37 -8.07
N ALA A 84 14.30 3.82 -8.48
CA ALA A 84 15.35 4.60 -9.12
C ALA A 84 14.91 5.09 -10.50
N LYS A 85 14.26 4.22 -11.28
CA LYS A 85 13.81 4.56 -12.64
C LYS A 85 12.83 5.72 -12.67
N HIS A 86 11.97 5.81 -11.68
CA HIS A 86 10.87 6.80 -11.64
C HIS A 86 11.02 7.85 -10.53
N ASP A 87 12.18 7.89 -9.88
CA ASP A 87 12.47 8.83 -8.77
C ASP A 87 11.39 8.79 -7.68
N LEU A 88 10.99 7.58 -7.28
CA LEU A 88 9.96 7.41 -6.26
C LEU A 88 10.51 7.76 -4.88
N THR A 89 9.72 8.48 -4.10
CA THR A 89 10.10 8.91 -2.74
C THR A 89 9.31 8.18 -1.67
N ILE A 90 8.36 7.34 -2.06
CA ILE A 90 7.60 6.51 -1.13
C ILE A 90 8.36 5.22 -0.81
N GLY A 91 7.98 4.56 0.28
CA GLY A 91 8.52 3.26 0.61
C GLY A 91 7.90 2.16 -0.24
N LEU A 92 8.68 1.13 -0.56
CA LEU A 92 8.19 -0.07 -1.25
C LEU A 92 8.58 -1.30 -0.43
N ALA A 93 7.66 -2.26 -0.34
CA ALA A 93 7.87 -3.47 0.43
C ALA A 93 7.38 -4.69 -0.35
N THR A 94 7.89 -5.84 0.00
CA THR A 94 7.60 -7.10 -0.66
C THR A 94 6.77 -8.01 0.24
N ASP A 95 5.70 -8.59 -0.32
CA ASP A 95 5.00 -9.70 0.28
C ASP A 95 5.55 -11.00 -0.33
N ALA A 96 6.54 -11.59 0.31
CA ALA A 96 7.28 -12.72 -0.25
C ALA A 96 6.49 -14.03 -0.26
N ASP A 97 5.56 -14.20 0.69
CA ASP A 97 4.87 -15.48 0.91
C ASP A 97 3.34 -15.36 0.88
N ASP A 98 2.81 -14.31 0.29
CA ASP A 98 1.37 -14.00 0.19
C ASP A 98 0.70 -13.69 1.53
N GLY A 99 1.41 -13.73 2.64
CA GLY A 99 0.83 -13.54 3.97
C GLY A 99 0.29 -12.14 4.20
N VAL A 100 0.98 -11.11 3.70
CA VAL A 100 0.54 -9.72 3.84
C VAL A 100 -0.71 -9.47 3.01
N CYS A 101 -0.68 -9.86 1.73
CA CYS A 101 -1.83 -9.67 0.85
C CYS A 101 -3.04 -10.45 1.34
N ALA A 102 -2.84 -11.70 1.81
CA ALA A 102 -3.93 -12.52 2.34
C ALA A 102 -4.54 -11.88 3.58
N ALA A 103 -3.70 -11.39 4.50
CA ALA A 103 -4.18 -10.78 5.74
C ALA A 103 -5.05 -9.54 5.49
N PHE A 104 -4.75 -8.79 4.42
CA PHE A 104 -5.51 -7.59 4.07
C PHE A 104 -6.62 -7.86 3.05
N GLY A 105 -6.80 -9.13 2.64
CA GLY A 105 -7.84 -9.49 1.67
C GLY A 105 -7.58 -8.98 0.26
N THR A 106 -6.31 -8.77 -0.11
CA THR A 106 -5.94 -8.25 -1.43
C THR A 106 -5.41 -9.33 -2.37
N TRP A 107 -5.27 -10.57 -1.91
CA TRP A 107 -4.86 -11.71 -2.75
C TRP A 107 -6.12 -12.40 -3.24
N VAL A 108 -6.49 -12.18 -4.50
CA VAL A 108 -7.81 -12.55 -5.01
C VAL A 108 -7.70 -13.29 -6.34
N GLU A 109 -8.74 -14.04 -6.67
CA GLU A 109 -8.87 -14.67 -7.98
C GLU A 109 -9.23 -13.62 -9.01
N LYS A 110 -8.49 -13.60 -10.11
CA LYS A 110 -8.75 -12.73 -11.26
C LYS A 110 -8.98 -13.59 -12.50
N SER A 111 -9.65 -13.01 -13.50
CA SER A 111 -9.91 -13.68 -14.76
C SER A 111 -9.45 -12.80 -15.91
N LEU A 112 -8.75 -13.38 -16.88
CA LEU A 112 -8.31 -12.69 -18.09
C LEU A 112 -8.42 -13.67 -19.26
N TYR A 113 -9.22 -13.33 -20.25
CA TYR A 113 -9.46 -14.16 -21.43
C TYR A 113 -9.87 -15.61 -21.06
N GLY A 114 -10.75 -15.75 -20.06
CA GLY A 114 -11.21 -17.05 -19.61
C GLY A 114 -10.25 -17.81 -18.70
N ARG A 115 -9.06 -17.30 -18.47
CA ARG A 115 -8.08 -17.90 -17.56
C ARG A 115 -8.23 -17.29 -16.18
N LYS A 116 -8.25 -18.14 -15.15
CA LYS A 116 -8.27 -17.72 -13.76
C LYS A 116 -6.85 -17.77 -13.19
N TYR A 117 -6.51 -16.75 -12.39
CA TYR A 117 -5.22 -16.70 -11.71
C TYR A 117 -5.37 -15.90 -10.43
N MET A 118 -4.44 -16.09 -9.50
CA MET A 118 -4.40 -15.31 -8.27
C MET A 118 -3.55 -14.07 -8.49
N GLY A 119 -4.00 -12.94 -7.96
CA GLY A 119 -3.26 -11.69 -8.08
C GLY A 119 -3.67 -10.69 -7.03
N ILE A 120 -2.93 -9.58 -6.98
CA ILE A 120 -3.20 -8.51 -6.02
C ILE A 120 -4.32 -7.62 -6.54
N ASP A 121 -5.36 -7.46 -5.73
CA ASP A 121 -6.40 -6.45 -5.94
C ASP A 121 -5.85 -5.10 -5.49
N ARG A 122 -5.88 -4.10 -6.38
CA ARG A 122 -5.37 -2.77 -6.05
C ARG A 122 -6.22 -2.17 -4.93
N ALA A 123 -5.59 -1.91 -3.80
CA ALA A 123 -6.30 -1.43 -2.61
C ALA A 123 -5.41 -0.51 -1.80
N THR A 124 -6.01 0.38 -1.03
CA THR A 124 -5.28 1.28 -0.14
C THR A 124 -5.94 1.26 1.23
N PHE A 125 -5.13 1.22 2.27
CA PHE A 125 -5.57 1.24 3.66
C PHE A 125 -4.91 2.43 4.35
N LEU A 126 -5.73 3.31 4.92
CA LEU A 126 -5.25 4.39 5.78
C LEU A 126 -5.36 3.88 7.22
N ILE A 127 -4.21 3.75 7.88
CA ILE A 127 -4.10 3.19 9.23
C ILE A 127 -3.70 4.31 10.18
N ASP A 128 -4.42 4.45 11.29
CA ASP A 128 -4.12 5.52 12.25
C ASP A 128 -2.90 5.16 13.12
N ALA A 129 -2.49 6.12 13.95
CA ALA A 129 -1.30 5.96 14.79
C ALA A 129 -1.41 4.81 15.80
N GLU A 130 -2.62 4.41 16.16
CA GLU A 130 -2.87 3.30 17.07
C GLU A 130 -2.93 1.94 16.36
N GLY A 131 -2.81 1.93 15.05
CA GLY A 131 -2.84 0.69 14.28
C GLY A 131 -4.23 0.25 13.86
N ARG A 132 -5.22 1.14 13.93
CA ARG A 132 -6.57 0.83 13.47
C ARG A 132 -6.78 1.38 12.06
N ILE A 133 -7.59 0.67 11.27
CA ILE A 133 -7.90 1.08 9.91
C ILE A 133 -8.90 2.24 9.97
N ALA A 134 -8.47 3.40 9.46
CA ALA A 134 -9.34 4.59 9.39
C ALA A 134 -10.20 4.57 8.12
N ARG A 135 -9.65 4.09 7.02
CA ARG A 135 -10.37 4.03 5.76
C ARG A 135 -9.78 2.98 4.82
N ILE A 136 -10.62 2.39 3.96
CA ILE A 136 -10.22 1.37 2.98
C ILE A 136 -10.76 1.77 1.61
N TRP A 137 -9.90 1.65 0.59
CA TRP A 137 -10.30 1.74 -0.82
C TRP A 137 -9.96 0.40 -1.48
N ARG A 138 -10.94 -0.25 -2.08
CA ARG A 138 -10.74 -1.50 -2.81
C ARG A 138 -11.04 -1.29 -4.29
N LYS A 139 -10.50 -2.15 -5.14
CA LYS A 139 -10.67 -2.06 -6.60
C LYS A 139 -10.36 -0.65 -7.10
N VAL A 140 -9.21 -0.15 -6.67
CA VAL A 140 -8.80 1.23 -6.88
C VAL A 140 -8.61 1.53 -8.36
N LYS A 141 -9.12 2.67 -8.78
CA LYS A 141 -8.81 3.29 -10.07
C LYS A 141 -7.81 4.41 -9.81
N VAL A 142 -6.70 4.40 -10.53
CA VAL A 142 -5.55 5.26 -10.24
C VAL A 142 -5.84 6.76 -10.42
N PRO A 143 -6.55 7.22 -11.47
CA PRO A 143 -6.77 8.66 -11.64
C PRO A 143 -7.45 9.30 -10.42
N GLY A 144 -6.78 10.30 -9.82
CA GLY A 144 -7.31 11.04 -8.67
C GLY A 144 -7.24 10.31 -7.34
N HIS A 145 -6.80 9.06 -7.32
CA HIS A 145 -6.82 8.25 -6.10
C HIS A 145 -5.86 8.80 -5.02
N ALA A 146 -4.61 9.10 -5.39
CA ALA A 146 -3.63 9.58 -4.42
C ALA A 146 -4.11 10.87 -3.74
N GLN A 147 -4.78 11.75 -4.49
CA GLN A 147 -5.35 12.99 -3.94
C GLN A 147 -6.47 12.68 -2.94
N GLN A 148 -7.33 11.71 -3.25
CA GLN A 148 -8.39 11.28 -2.32
C GLN A 148 -7.80 10.74 -1.02
N VAL A 149 -6.73 9.97 -1.12
CA VAL A 149 -6.05 9.41 0.06
C VAL A 149 -5.44 10.54 0.89
N LEU A 150 -4.82 11.52 0.23
CA LEU A 150 -4.25 12.69 0.93
C LEU A 150 -5.34 13.43 1.69
N GLU A 151 -6.49 13.68 1.09
CA GLU A 151 -7.60 14.37 1.74
C GLU A 151 -8.08 13.62 2.98
N ALA A 152 -8.17 12.29 2.88
CA ALA A 152 -8.53 11.45 4.02
C ALA A 152 -7.46 11.50 5.13
N ALA A 153 -6.19 11.51 4.75
CA ALA A 153 -5.08 11.62 5.70
C ALA A 153 -5.09 12.97 6.42
N GLU A 154 -5.37 14.05 5.68
CA GLU A 154 -5.49 15.38 6.27
C GLU A 154 -6.66 15.45 7.24
N THR A 155 -7.78 14.84 6.92
CA THR A 155 -8.94 14.76 7.81
C THR A 155 -8.59 13.99 9.09
N LEU A 156 -7.89 12.87 8.95
CA LEU A 156 -7.45 12.06 10.09
C LEU A 156 -6.51 12.86 10.99
N ALA A 157 -5.60 13.64 10.42
CA ALA A 157 -4.65 14.45 11.17
C ALA A 157 -5.33 15.56 11.95
N ARG A 158 -6.47 16.07 11.45
CA ARG A 158 -7.24 17.12 12.15
C ARG A 158 -8.17 16.57 13.23
N GLY A 159 -8.51 15.31 13.11
CA GLY A 159 -9.38 14.63 14.06
C GLY A 159 -8.62 14.02 15.19
#